data_833273ca6ea3a0f04fce3b93fda4d2b1
#
_entry.id   833273ca6ea3a0f04fce3b93fda4d2b1
#
_cell.length_a   1.000
_cell.length_b   1.000
_cell.length_c   1.000
_cell.angle_alpha   90.00
_cell.angle_beta   90.00
_cell.angle_gamma   90.00
#
_symmetry.space_group_name_H-M   'P 1'
#
loop_
_entity.id
_entity.type
_entity.pdbx_description
1 polymer ?
#
loop_
_entity_poly.entity_id
_entity_poly.type
_entity_poly.pdbx_seq_one_letter_code
_entity_poly.pdbx_strand_id
1 'polypeptide(L)'
;MEKVLSRFDYIDSKPSPTPYDPSVMLRKNRKIAKDQLRYSQIIGSLMYLASATRPDISFAVSKLSRFMSNPGTDHWHALERVMRYLAGTMSYGIHYSGHPAVLEGYSDSNWISDADELYATSGYVFTLGGGAISWRSCKQTILTRSTMEAELTALDTATVEAEWLRELLMDLPVVEKPVPAILMNCDNQTVIVKVNSAKDNAKSPRHAKRQLNSTRKMRNSGVISVTYIKQTKIWQIPLQKDYHGM
;
A
#
# COMPACT_ATOMS: atom_id res chain seq x y z
N MET A 1 -10.29 14.16 -9.85
CA MET A 1 -11.15 12.97 -9.80
C MET A 1 -12.31 13.10 -10.78
N GLU A 2 -13.11 14.16 -10.69
CA GLU A 2 -14.23 14.46 -11.58
C GLU A 2 -13.89 14.35 -13.07
N LYS A 3 -12.78 14.99 -13.50
CA LYS A 3 -12.28 14.88 -14.89
C LYS A 3 -12.06 13.45 -15.38
N VAL A 4 -11.63 12.54 -14.48
CA VAL A 4 -11.43 11.12 -14.83
C VAL A 4 -12.77 10.41 -14.97
N LEU A 5 -13.69 10.61 -14.02
CA LEU A 5 -15.02 10.00 -14.05
C LEU A 5 -15.83 10.49 -15.27
N SER A 6 -15.82 11.79 -15.57
CA SER A 6 -16.47 12.37 -16.73
C SER A 6 -15.89 11.85 -18.05
N ARG A 7 -14.56 11.78 -18.15
CA ARG A 7 -13.87 11.30 -19.38
C ARG A 7 -14.25 9.86 -19.77
N PHE A 8 -14.57 9.03 -18.78
CA PHE A 8 -14.86 7.61 -18.98
C PHE A 8 -16.33 7.25 -18.76
N ASP A 9 -17.23 8.24 -18.59
CA ASP A 9 -18.69 8.10 -18.43
C ASP A 9 -19.11 7.35 -17.16
N TYR A 10 -18.44 7.63 -16.01
CA TYR A 10 -18.76 7.01 -14.72
C TYR A 10 -19.30 8.00 -13.67
N ILE A 11 -19.51 9.26 -14.00
CA ILE A 11 -19.89 10.30 -13.02
C ILE A 11 -21.23 9.99 -12.36
N ASP A 12 -22.22 9.53 -13.14
CA ASP A 12 -23.57 9.21 -12.71
C ASP A 12 -23.77 7.71 -12.43
N SER A 13 -22.68 6.96 -12.30
CA SER A 13 -22.75 5.52 -12.09
C SER A 13 -23.20 5.18 -10.66
N LYS A 14 -23.97 4.09 -10.50
CA LYS A 14 -24.38 3.61 -9.17
C LYS A 14 -23.15 3.30 -8.32
N PRO A 15 -23.00 3.94 -7.13
CA PRO A 15 -21.83 3.78 -6.29
C PRO A 15 -21.56 2.32 -5.85
N SER A 16 -20.29 1.98 -5.67
CA SER A 16 -19.84 0.74 -5.03
C SER A 16 -19.31 1.06 -3.62
N PRO A 17 -19.58 0.20 -2.61
CA PRO A 17 -19.14 0.46 -1.24
C PRO A 17 -17.63 0.28 -1.03
N THR A 18 -16.96 -0.52 -1.88
CA THR A 18 -15.52 -0.82 -1.77
C THR A 18 -14.86 -0.85 -3.15
N PRO A 19 -13.58 -0.43 -3.25
CA PRO A 19 -12.87 -0.43 -4.53
C PRO A 19 -12.45 -1.84 -4.98
N TYR A 20 -12.40 -2.80 -4.06
CA TYR A 20 -11.99 -4.17 -4.30
C TYR A 20 -12.96 -5.17 -3.67
N ASP A 21 -13.14 -6.31 -4.30
CA ASP A 21 -13.93 -7.44 -3.79
C ASP A 21 -13.00 -8.64 -3.53
N PRO A 22 -12.75 -8.99 -2.27
CA PRO A 22 -11.87 -10.10 -1.93
C PRO A 22 -12.40 -11.47 -2.36
N SER A 23 -13.70 -11.59 -2.63
CA SER A 23 -14.30 -12.84 -3.12
C SER A 23 -14.00 -13.11 -4.59
N VAL A 24 -13.60 -12.08 -5.36
CA VAL A 24 -13.31 -12.19 -6.79
C VAL A 24 -11.81 -12.44 -6.99
N MET A 25 -11.49 -13.66 -7.41
CA MET A 25 -10.12 -14.03 -7.75
C MET A 25 -9.83 -13.71 -9.22
N LEU A 26 -9.07 -12.66 -9.47
CA LEU A 26 -8.64 -12.29 -10.82
C LEU A 26 -7.53 -13.23 -11.29
N ARG A 27 -7.68 -13.75 -12.52
CA ARG A 27 -6.73 -14.67 -13.18
C ARG A 27 -6.33 -14.13 -14.55
N LYS A 28 -5.17 -14.55 -15.06
CA LYS A 28 -4.73 -14.20 -16.42
C LYS A 28 -5.79 -14.57 -17.46
N ASN A 29 -6.16 -13.62 -18.31
CA ASN A 29 -7.06 -13.86 -19.41
C ASN A 29 -6.37 -14.74 -20.47
N ARG A 30 -7.03 -15.85 -20.84
CA ARG A 30 -6.56 -16.78 -21.89
C ARG A 30 -7.27 -16.57 -23.23
N LYS A 31 -8.19 -15.59 -23.29
CA LYS A 31 -8.95 -15.21 -24.47
C LYS A 31 -8.39 -13.93 -25.08
N ILE A 32 -8.99 -13.46 -26.16
CA ILE A 32 -8.67 -12.17 -26.79
C ILE A 32 -8.93 -11.05 -25.77
N ALA A 33 -8.02 -10.08 -25.73
CA ALA A 33 -8.13 -8.89 -24.87
C ALA A 33 -9.42 -8.10 -25.23
N LYS A 34 -10.13 -7.65 -24.19
CA LYS A 34 -11.29 -6.79 -24.36
C LYS A 34 -10.88 -5.35 -24.18
N ASP A 35 -10.98 -4.53 -25.25
CA ASP A 35 -10.71 -3.09 -25.25
C ASP A 35 -9.46 -2.67 -24.42
N GLN A 36 -8.32 -3.24 -24.79
CA GLN A 36 -7.05 -3.09 -24.09
C GLN A 36 -6.63 -1.63 -23.96
N LEU A 37 -6.84 -0.83 -25.02
CA LEU A 37 -6.42 0.57 -25.03
C LEU A 37 -7.18 1.38 -23.97
N ARG A 38 -8.51 1.28 -23.99
CA ARG A 38 -9.37 1.99 -23.01
C ARG A 38 -9.09 1.53 -21.59
N TYR A 39 -8.90 0.21 -21.38
CA TYR A 39 -8.50 -0.34 -20.07
C TYR A 39 -7.20 0.29 -19.56
N SER A 40 -6.17 0.34 -20.39
CA SER A 40 -4.86 0.92 -20.03
C SER A 40 -4.94 2.42 -19.75
N GLN A 41 -5.77 3.17 -20.49
CA GLN A 41 -5.99 4.60 -20.25
C GLN A 41 -6.68 4.87 -18.91
N ILE A 42 -7.68 4.06 -18.54
CA ILE A 42 -8.36 4.16 -17.25
C ILE A 42 -7.36 3.81 -16.13
N ILE A 43 -6.66 2.69 -16.25
CA ILE A 43 -5.66 2.28 -15.23
C ILE A 43 -4.59 3.36 -15.05
N GLY A 44 -4.05 3.94 -16.11
CA GLY A 44 -3.06 5.03 -16.01
C GLY A 44 -3.61 6.24 -15.25
N SER A 45 -4.86 6.63 -15.51
CA SER A 45 -5.52 7.73 -14.79
C SER A 45 -5.75 7.38 -13.32
N LEU A 46 -6.14 6.13 -13.03
CA LEU A 46 -6.33 5.64 -11.65
C LEU A 46 -5.00 5.52 -10.89
N MET A 47 -3.91 5.12 -11.54
CA MET A 47 -2.57 5.07 -10.94
C MET A 47 -2.14 6.47 -10.48
N TYR A 48 -2.38 7.50 -11.29
CA TYR A 48 -2.10 8.88 -10.90
C TYR A 48 -2.93 9.29 -9.67
N LEU A 49 -4.23 9.03 -9.65
CA LEU A 49 -5.07 9.32 -8.49
C LEU A 49 -4.62 8.54 -7.24
N ALA A 50 -4.33 7.25 -7.41
CA ALA A 50 -3.87 6.38 -6.34
C ALA A 50 -2.58 6.86 -5.69
N SER A 51 -1.63 7.39 -6.46
CA SER A 51 -0.34 7.88 -5.95
C SER A 51 -0.41 9.31 -5.40
N ALA A 52 -1.35 10.14 -5.89
CA ALA A 52 -1.39 11.55 -5.54
C ALA A 52 -2.30 11.86 -4.33
N THR A 53 -3.49 11.24 -4.26
CA THR A 53 -4.53 11.67 -3.30
C THR A 53 -5.42 10.54 -2.76
N ARG A 54 -5.36 9.33 -3.32
CA ARG A 54 -6.31 8.25 -3.01
C ARG A 54 -5.58 6.95 -2.62
N PRO A 55 -5.00 6.88 -1.42
CA PRO A 55 -4.36 5.65 -0.91
C PRO A 55 -5.30 4.44 -0.87
N ASP A 56 -6.59 4.64 -0.67
CA ASP A 56 -7.64 3.64 -0.58
C ASP A 56 -7.82 2.78 -1.84
N ILE A 57 -7.54 3.32 -3.02
CA ILE A 57 -7.60 2.56 -4.27
C ILE A 57 -6.27 1.94 -4.69
N SER A 58 -5.17 2.23 -3.99
CA SER A 58 -3.81 1.81 -4.40
C SER A 58 -3.68 0.30 -4.57
N PHE A 59 -4.24 -0.50 -3.67
CA PHE A 59 -4.21 -1.95 -3.77
C PHE A 59 -4.99 -2.46 -4.98
N ALA A 60 -6.23 -1.99 -5.18
CA ALA A 60 -7.07 -2.41 -6.30
C ALA A 60 -6.43 -2.06 -7.65
N VAL A 61 -5.94 -0.83 -7.79
CA VAL A 61 -5.29 -0.34 -9.02
C VAL A 61 -3.98 -1.09 -9.29
N SER A 62 -3.15 -1.30 -8.27
CA SER A 62 -1.92 -2.11 -8.38
C SER A 62 -2.22 -3.54 -8.85
N LYS A 63 -3.30 -4.13 -8.38
CA LYS A 63 -3.71 -5.48 -8.80
C LYS A 63 -4.23 -5.51 -10.24
N LEU A 64 -5.06 -4.55 -10.62
CA LEU A 64 -5.62 -4.43 -11.97
C LEU A 64 -4.57 -4.06 -13.03
N SER A 65 -3.54 -3.31 -12.67
CA SER A 65 -2.45 -2.94 -13.59
C SER A 65 -1.67 -4.14 -14.12
N ARG A 66 -1.69 -5.27 -13.43
CA ARG A 66 -1.04 -6.53 -13.86
C ARG A 66 -1.66 -7.12 -15.13
N PHE A 67 -2.90 -6.72 -15.46
CA PHE A 67 -3.66 -7.27 -16.57
C PHE A 67 -3.77 -6.31 -17.76
N MET A 68 -3.03 -5.19 -17.78
CA MET A 68 -3.08 -4.20 -18.87
C MET A 68 -2.72 -4.78 -20.25
N SER A 69 -1.86 -5.80 -20.31
CA SER A 69 -1.46 -6.41 -21.59
C SER A 69 -2.55 -7.28 -22.20
N ASN A 70 -3.42 -7.89 -21.39
CA ASN A 70 -4.49 -8.77 -21.86
C ASN A 70 -5.71 -8.75 -20.92
N PRO A 71 -6.47 -7.64 -20.83
CA PRO A 71 -7.64 -7.57 -19.95
C PRO A 71 -8.79 -8.44 -20.45
N GLY A 72 -9.40 -9.21 -19.53
CA GLY A 72 -10.63 -9.99 -19.76
C GLY A 72 -11.85 -9.32 -19.14
N THR A 73 -13.00 -9.95 -19.28
CA THR A 73 -14.28 -9.44 -18.74
C THR A 73 -14.25 -9.25 -17.24
N ASP A 74 -13.65 -10.20 -16.49
CA ASP A 74 -13.55 -10.11 -15.02
C ASP A 74 -12.70 -8.93 -14.57
N HIS A 75 -11.62 -8.61 -15.33
CA HIS A 75 -10.79 -7.43 -15.08
C HIS A 75 -11.56 -6.13 -15.31
N TRP A 76 -12.41 -6.10 -16.34
CA TRP A 76 -13.29 -4.97 -16.61
C TRP A 76 -14.32 -4.76 -15.51
N HIS A 77 -14.99 -5.81 -15.04
CA HIS A 77 -15.94 -5.69 -13.92
C HIS A 77 -15.26 -5.17 -12.64
N ALA A 78 -14.04 -5.65 -12.35
CA ALA A 78 -13.28 -5.16 -11.22
C ALA A 78 -12.82 -3.70 -11.40
N LEU A 79 -12.47 -3.28 -12.61
CA LEU A 79 -12.14 -1.90 -12.95
C LEU A 79 -13.35 -0.97 -12.81
N GLU A 80 -14.51 -1.38 -13.34
CA GLU A 80 -15.78 -0.67 -13.17
C GLU A 80 -16.15 -0.49 -11.70
N ARG A 81 -15.86 -1.49 -10.86
CA ARG A 81 -16.08 -1.39 -9.42
C ARG A 81 -15.25 -0.25 -8.80
N VAL A 82 -13.97 -0.10 -9.19
CA VAL A 82 -13.12 1.01 -8.74
C VAL A 82 -13.70 2.35 -9.20
N MET A 83 -14.11 2.47 -10.45
CA MET A 83 -14.69 3.70 -10.98
C MET A 83 -15.99 4.09 -10.25
N ARG A 84 -16.85 3.12 -9.98
CA ARG A 84 -18.10 3.31 -9.21
C ARG A 84 -17.84 3.65 -7.75
N TYR A 85 -16.79 3.10 -7.14
CA TYR A 85 -16.35 3.46 -5.80
C TYR A 85 -15.90 4.94 -5.77
N LEU A 86 -15.12 5.37 -6.75
CA LEU A 86 -14.68 6.76 -6.87
C LEU A 86 -15.86 7.73 -7.07
N ALA A 87 -16.85 7.36 -7.88
CA ALA A 87 -18.07 8.16 -8.05
C ALA A 87 -18.82 8.37 -6.73
N GLY A 88 -18.89 7.34 -5.88
CA GLY A 88 -19.51 7.42 -4.56
C GLY A 88 -18.68 8.12 -3.48
N THR A 89 -17.39 8.38 -3.75
CA THR A 89 -16.43 8.92 -2.77
C THR A 89 -15.69 10.15 -3.28
N MET A 90 -16.34 10.96 -4.14
CA MET A 90 -15.72 12.17 -4.71
C MET A 90 -15.32 13.21 -3.64
N SER A 91 -16.06 13.25 -2.54
CA SER A 91 -15.80 14.16 -1.41
C SER A 91 -14.82 13.61 -0.38
N TYR A 92 -14.21 12.43 -0.64
CA TYR A 92 -13.23 11.89 0.28
C TYR A 92 -11.85 12.50 0.02
N GLY A 93 -11.17 12.89 1.10
CA GLY A 93 -9.83 13.46 1.08
C GLY A 93 -8.98 12.96 2.25
N ILE A 94 -7.68 13.25 2.19
CA ILE A 94 -6.77 13.01 3.30
C ILE A 94 -6.89 14.23 4.23
N HIS A 95 -7.20 13.98 5.50
CA HIS A 95 -7.34 15.03 6.50
C HIS A 95 -6.12 15.04 7.43
N TYR A 96 -5.54 16.24 7.62
CA TYR A 96 -4.42 16.46 8.52
C TYR A 96 -4.91 17.27 9.73
N SER A 97 -5.00 16.60 10.88
CA SER A 97 -5.43 17.24 12.14
C SER A 97 -4.28 17.94 12.89
N GLY A 98 -3.04 17.74 12.45
CA GLY A 98 -1.85 18.19 13.16
C GLY A 98 -1.38 17.24 14.27
N HIS A 99 -2.19 16.29 14.68
CA HIS A 99 -1.86 15.31 15.73
C HIS A 99 -2.15 13.87 15.28
N PRO A 100 -1.30 12.91 15.69
CA PRO A 100 -0.02 13.10 16.37
C PRO A 100 1.04 13.72 15.43
N ALA A 101 1.87 14.63 15.95
CA ALA A 101 2.97 15.25 15.20
C ALA A 101 4.20 14.31 15.14
N VAL A 102 3.95 13.03 14.98
CA VAL A 102 4.96 11.95 14.92
C VAL A 102 4.76 11.19 13.61
N LEU A 103 5.87 10.89 12.95
CA LEU A 103 5.87 10.06 11.75
C LEU A 103 5.76 8.58 12.15
N GLU A 104 4.69 7.94 11.69
CA GLU A 104 4.45 6.52 11.91
C GLU A 104 4.33 5.78 10.58
N GLY A 105 4.92 4.60 10.50
CA GLY A 105 4.84 3.70 9.34
C GLY A 105 4.04 2.45 9.67
N TYR A 106 3.32 1.95 8.67
CA TYR A 106 2.56 0.69 8.73
C TYR A 106 2.97 -0.15 7.54
N SER A 107 3.34 -1.41 7.79
CA SER A 107 3.65 -2.36 6.73
C SER A 107 2.78 -3.61 6.84
N ASP A 108 2.33 -4.10 5.71
CA ASP A 108 1.47 -5.29 5.59
C ASP A 108 1.81 -6.05 4.31
N SER A 109 1.57 -7.35 4.30
CA SER A 109 1.67 -8.16 3.09
C SER A 109 0.46 -9.06 2.91
N ASN A 110 0.01 -9.18 1.68
CA ASN A 110 -0.98 -10.19 1.30
C ASN A 110 -0.25 -11.35 0.62
N TRP A 111 -0.01 -12.43 1.37
CA TRP A 111 0.64 -13.63 0.87
C TRP A 111 -0.29 -14.40 -0.06
N ILE A 112 0.24 -14.86 -1.22
CA ILE A 112 -0.54 -15.58 -2.27
C ILE A 112 -1.74 -14.74 -2.76
N SER A 113 -1.53 -13.45 -3.01
CA SER A 113 -2.56 -12.58 -3.58
C SER A 113 -2.76 -12.76 -5.09
N ASP A 114 -1.84 -13.47 -5.74
CA ASP A 114 -1.87 -13.79 -7.17
C ASP A 114 -2.01 -15.31 -7.36
N ALA A 115 -3.17 -15.72 -7.88
CA ALA A 115 -3.48 -17.12 -8.05
C ALA A 115 -2.68 -17.81 -9.17
N ASP A 116 -2.19 -17.02 -10.16
CA ASP A 116 -1.46 -17.54 -11.31
C ASP A 116 0.06 -17.56 -11.08
N GLU A 117 0.58 -16.63 -10.30
CA GLU A 117 2.04 -16.44 -10.16
C GLU A 117 2.55 -16.64 -8.73
N LEU A 118 1.67 -16.84 -7.76
CA LEU A 118 1.99 -17.10 -6.34
C LEU A 118 2.83 -15.99 -5.65
N TYR A 119 2.90 -14.80 -6.24
CA TYR A 119 3.62 -13.67 -5.64
C TYR A 119 2.76 -12.95 -4.61
N ALA A 120 3.38 -12.57 -3.51
CA ALA A 120 2.76 -11.71 -2.50
C ALA A 120 2.67 -10.25 -2.99
N THR A 121 1.82 -9.48 -2.33
CA THR A 121 1.74 -8.02 -2.48
C THR A 121 2.21 -7.38 -1.19
N SER A 122 3.16 -6.46 -1.27
CA SER A 122 3.56 -5.61 -0.16
C SER A 122 2.78 -4.30 -0.18
N GLY A 123 2.43 -3.80 1.00
CA GLY A 123 1.87 -2.48 1.19
C GLY A 123 2.56 -1.75 2.34
N TYR A 124 2.66 -0.43 2.23
CA TYR A 124 3.00 0.43 3.36
C TYR A 124 2.21 1.74 3.31
N VAL A 125 2.03 2.33 4.46
CA VAL A 125 1.48 3.68 4.62
C VAL A 125 2.27 4.39 5.71
N PHE A 126 2.67 5.62 5.46
CA PHE A 126 3.23 6.52 6.45
C PHE A 126 2.25 7.64 6.75
N THR A 127 2.08 7.95 8.03
CA THR A 127 1.18 9.01 8.50
C THR A 127 1.95 10.05 9.29
N LEU A 128 1.53 11.30 9.13
CA LEU A 128 2.01 12.45 9.91
C LEU A 128 0.84 13.40 10.12
N GLY A 129 0.65 13.90 11.34
CA GLY A 129 -0.45 14.79 11.65
C GLY A 129 -1.84 14.18 11.42
N GLY A 130 -1.98 12.86 11.59
CA GLY A 130 -3.23 12.12 11.42
C GLY A 130 -3.56 11.73 9.97
N GLY A 131 -2.84 12.25 8.97
CA GLY A 131 -3.06 11.96 7.55
C GLY A 131 -1.95 11.13 6.92
N ALA A 132 -2.29 10.38 5.86
CA ALA A 132 -1.31 9.64 5.07
C ALA A 132 -0.45 10.61 4.25
N ILE A 133 0.90 10.46 4.29
CA ILE A 133 1.86 11.30 3.55
C ILE A 133 2.63 10.52 2.49
N SER A 134 2.85 9.21 2.70
CA SER A 134 3.44 8.31 1.71
C SER A 134 2.78 6.95 1.81
N TRP A 135 2.50 6.32 0.66
CA TRP A 135 1.91 4.98 0.61
C TRP A 135 2.24 4.29 -0.69
N ARG A 136 2.26 2.97 -0.64
CA ARG A 136 2.48 2.14 -1.81
C ARG A 136 1.82 0.77 -1.66
N SER A 137 1.34 0.24 -2.77
CA SER A 137 0.97 -1.17 -2.90
C SER A 137 1.63 -1.72 -4.15
N CYS A 138 2.45 -2.77 -4.01
CA CYS A 138 3.19 -3.34 -5.13
C CYS A 138 3.31 -4.87 -5.01
N LYS A 139 3.34 -5.54 -6.17
CA LYS A 139 3.67 -6.97 -6.25
C LYS A 139 5.12 -7.18 -5.83
N GLN A 140 5.37 -8.18 -5.00
CA GLN A 140 6.74 -8.57 -4.65
C GLN A 140 7.45 -9.17 -5.87
N THR A 141 8.73 -8.89 -5.99
CA THR A 141 9.59 -9.44 -7.06
C THR A 141 10.19 -10.78 -6.68
N ILE A 142 10.11 -11.16 -5.40
CA ILE A 142 10.67 -12.39 -4.84
C ILE A 142 9.50 -13.31 -4.47
N LEU A 143 9.61 -14.59 -4.84
CA LEU A 143 8.67 -15.60 -4.40
C LEU A 143 8.96 -15.99 -2.95
N THR A 144 8.07 -15.62 -2.04
CA THR A 144 8.20 -15.92 -0.61
C THR A 144 7.56 -17.26 -0.28
N ARG A 145 8.21 -18.03 0.61
CA ARG A 145 7.79 -19.39 0.97
C ARG A 145 6.84 -19.43 2.18
N SER A 146 6.65 -18.30 2.84
CA SER A 146 5.80 -18.18 4.02
C SER A 146 5.27 -16.76 4.19
N THR A 147 4.19 -16.61 4.94
CA THR A 147 3.65 -15.30 5.35
C THR A 147 4.71 -14.45 6.04
N MET A 148 5.52 -15.05 6.93
CA MET A 148 6.61 -14.34 7.62
C MET A 148 7.65 -13.76 6.66
N GLU A 149 8.02 -14.47 5.58
CA GLU A 149 8.95 -13.94 4.57
C GLU A 149 8.30 -12.81 3.75
N ALA A 150 7.01 -12.92 3.43
CA ALA A 150 6.27 -11.87 2.75
C ALA A 150 6.20 -10.60 3.62
N GLU A 151 5.88 -10.74 4.91
CA GLU A 151 5.85 -9.63 5.87
C GLU A 151 7.23 -8.98 6.06
N LEU A 152 8.29 -9.78 6.16
CA LEU A 152 9.66 -9.26 6.24
C LEU A 152 10.03 -8.46 4.97
N THR A 153 9.60 -8.93 3.80
CA THR A 153 9.82 -8.23 2.52
C THR A 153 9.05 -6.89 2.48
N ALA A 154 7.81 -6.87 3.00
CA ALA A 154 7.02 -5.65 3.09
C ALA A 154 7.67 -4.64 4.06
N LEU A 155 8.10 -5.11 5.23
CA LEU A 155 8.78 -4.28 6.23
C LEU A 155 10.10 -3.72 5.69
N ASP A 156 10.96 -4.55 5.06
CA ASP A 156 12.22 -4.10 4.46
C ASP A 156 11.99 -3.02 3.38
N THR A 157 10.98 -3.21 2.53
CA THR A 157 10.58 -2.20 1.54
C THR A 157 10.14 -0.89 2.20
N ALA A 158 9.34 -0.98 3.26
CA ALA A 158 8.87 0.19 4.00
C ALA A 158 10.01 0.90 4.76
N THR A 159 11.04 0.18 5.23
CA THR A 159 12.17 0.81 5.95
C THR A 159 13.03 1.70 5.05
N VAL A 160 13.11 1.41 3.76
CA VAL A 160 13.79 2.29 2.78
C VAL A 160 13.06 3.62 2.65
N GLU A 161 11.73 3.59 2.59
CA GLU A 161 10.91 4.81 2.59
C GLU A 161 11.01 5.57 3.91
N ALA A 162 11.03 4.84 5.03
CA ALA A 162 11.21 5.43 6.36
C ALA A 162 12.54 6.22 6.46
N GLU A 163 13.64 5.65 5.96
CA GLU A 163 14.94 6.31 5.93
C GLU A 163 14.85 7.64 5.17
N TRP A 164 14.31 7.61 3.95
CA TRP A 164 14.14 8.80 3.12
C TRP A 164 13.25 9.86 3.79
N LEU A 165 12.10 9.46 4.34
CA LEU A 165 11.20 10.39 5.03
C LEU A 165 11.86 11.02 6.26
N ARG A 166 12.65 10.25 7.01
CA ARG A 166 13.38 10.77 8.17
C ARG A 166 14.47 11.76 7.76
N GLU A 167 15.21 11.47 6.70
CA GLU A 167 16.20 12.40 6.14
C GLU A 167 15.54 13.70 5.68
N LEU A 168 14.41 13.60 4.96
CA LEU A 168 13.62 14.77 4.57
C LEU A 168 13.21 15.62 5.79
N LEU A 169 12.72 14.98 6.88
CA LEU A 169 12.35 15.70 8.10
C LEU A 169 13.56 16.35 8.79
N MET A 170 14.75 15.73 8.71
CA MET A 170 15.97 16.33 9.23
C MET A 170 16.39 17.59 8.47
N ASP A 171 16.08 17.68 7.19
CA ASP A 171 16.41 18.85 6.36
C ASP A 171 15.39 19.99 6.51
N LEU A 172 14.18 19.71 6.99
CA LEU A 172 13.17 20.75 7.19
C LEU A 172 13.46 21.62 8.42
N PRO A 173 13.54 22.96 8.27
CA PRO A 173 13.87 23.86 9.37
C PRO A 173 12.77 23.99 10.44
N VAL A 174 11.53 23.62 10.09
CA VAL A 174 10.35 23.70 10.99
C VAL A 174 10.17 22.48 11.89
N VAL A 175 10.98 21.44 11.71
CA VAL A 175 10.91 20.20 12.49
C VAL A 175 11.89 20.25 13.64
N GLU A 176 11.39 19.96 14.85
CA GLU A 176 12.24 19.84 16.05
C GLU A 176 13.25 18.72 15.91
N LYS A 177 14.47 18.98 16.33
CA LYS A 177 15.59 18.04 16.24
C LYS A 177 16.09 17.64 17.63
N PRO A 178 16.53 16.40 17.81
CA PRO A 178 16.70 15.34 16.81
C PRO A 178 15.36 14.68 16.41
N VAL A 179 15.21 14.33 15.13
CA VAL A 179 14.06 13.56 14.64
C VAL A 179 14.10 12.16 15.28
N PRO A 180 13.07 11.73 16.00
CA PRO A 180 13.02 10.43 16.64
C PRO A 180 13.05 9.27 15.64
N ALA A 181 13.30 8.06 16.12
CA ALA A 181 13.14 6.85 15.31
C ALA A 181 11.69 6.69 14.86
N ILE A 182 11.49 6.40 13.58
CA ILE A 182 10.14 6.19 13.04
C ILE A 182 9.55 4.89 13.58
N LEU A 183 8.35 4.95 14.14
CA LEU A 183 7.64 3.80 14.63
C LEU A 183 7.05 3.00 13.47
N MET A 184 7.64 1.82 13.19
CA MET A 184 7.13 0.89 12.18
C MET A 184 6.19 -0.12 12.82
N ASN A 185 4.94 -0.11 12.41
CA ASN A 185 3.88 -0.99 12.87
C ASN A 185 3.77 -2.21 11.92
N CYS A 186 3.91 -3.42 12.46
CA CYS A 186 3.82 -4.69 11.74
C CYS A 186 2.90 -5.65 12.51
N ASP A 187 2.07 -6.43 11.81
CA ASP A 187 1.14 -7.38 12.43
C ASP A 187 1.74 -8.78 12.65
N ASN A 188 2.98 -9.00 12.24
CA ASN A 188 3.65 -10.30 12.37
C ASN A 188 4.67 -10.33 13.51
N GLN A 189 4.27 -10.91 14.65
CA GLN A 189 5.13 -11.05 15.83
C GLN A 189 6.44 -11.79 15.54
N THR A 190 6.42 -12.80 14.64
CA THR A 190 7.63 -13.56 14.29
C THR A 190 8.66 -12.68 13.59
N VAL A 191 8.23 -11.78 12.71
CA VAL A 191 9.10 -10.79 12.07
C VAL A 191 9.71 -9.88 13.13
N ILE A 192 8.91 -9.34 14.02
CA ILE A 192 9.36 -8.44 15.10
C ILE A 192 10.41 -9.11 16.00
N VAL A 193 10.14 -10.34 16.44
CA VAL A 193 11.10 -11.12 17.26
C VAL A 193 12.40 -11.33 16.50
N LYS A 194 12.36 -11.67 15.21
CA LYS A 194 13.56 -11.83 14.38
C LYS A 194 14.34 -10.54 14.18
N VAL A 195 13.66 -9.43 13.92
CA VAL A 195 14.30 -8.12 13.78
C VAL A 195 14.95 -7.68 15.10
N ASN A 196 14.32 -7.96 16.23
CA ASN A 196 14.82 -7.60 17.56
C ASN A 196 15.91 -8.55 18.09
N SER A 197 16.01 -9.76 17.57
CA SER A 197 17.01 -10.76 17.97
C SER A 197 18.31 -10.57 17.20
N ALA A 198 19.45 -10.72 17.90
CA ALA A 198 20.77 -10.77 17.27
C ALA A 198 21.09 -12.15 16.61
N LYS A 199 20.27 -13.18 16.88
CA LYS A 199 20.52 -14.53 16.39
C LYS A 199 20.12 -14.70 14.94
N ASP A 200 21.01 -15.21 14.10
CA ASP A 200 20.73 -15.57 12.73
C ASP A 200 20.21 -17.01 12.63
N ASN A 201 19.14 -17.19 11.88
CA ASN A 201 18.68 -18.51 11.48
C ASN A 201 19.53 -19.00 10.30
N ALA A 202 20.43 -19.96 10.56
CA ALA A 202 21.31 -20.56 9.56
C ALA A 202 20.56 -21.12 8.33
N LYS A 203 19.31 -21.57 8.51
CA LYS A 203 18.47 -22.20 7.48
C LYS A 203 17.64 -21.21 6.63
N SER A 204 17.68 -19.90 6.88
CA SER A 204 16.89 -18.94 6.09
C SER A 204 17.49 -18.71 4.71
N PRO A 205 16.68 -18.51 3.66
CA PRO A 205 17.16 -18.17 2.31
C PRO A 205 18.03 -16.91 2.31
N ARG A 206 18.94 -16.78 1.34
CA ARG A 206 19.88 -15.64 1.27
C ARG A 206 19.17 -14.28 1.18
N HIS A 207 18.07 -14.19 0.41
CA HIS A 207 17.30 -12.96 0.29
C HIS A 207 16.66 -12.56 1.61
N ALA A 208 16.06 -13.51 2.35
CA ALA A 208 15.45 -13.22 3.66
C ALA A 208 16.50 -12.79 4.69
N LYS A 209 17.72 -13.38 4.67
CA LYS A 209 18.83 -12.92 5.52
C LYS A 209 19.25 -11.49 5.18
N ARG A 210 19.36 -11.16 3.89
CA ARG A 210 19.71 -9.81 3.44
C ARG A 210 18.68 -8.78 3.92
N GLN A 211 17.40 -9.04 3.72
CA GLN A 211 16.30 -8.18 4.16
C GLN A 211 16.29 -8.01 5.68
N LEU A 212 16.47 -9.12 6.42
CA LEU A 212 16.53 -9.07 7.87
C LEU A 212 17.71 -8.22 8.36
N ASN A 213 18.88 -8.36 7.75
CA ASN A 213 20.06 -7.59 8.11
C ASN A 213 19.92 -6.11 7.71
N SER A 214 19.27 -5.79 6.59
CA SER A 214 18.92 -4.43 6.19
C SER A 214 18.01 -3.77 7.24
N THR A 215 16.90 -4.41 7.59
CA THR A 215 15.96 -3.91 8.60
C THR A 215 16.62 -3.76 9.99
N ARG A 216 17.47 -4.72 10.41
CA ARG A 216 18.24 -4.63 11.65
C ARG A 216 19.21 -3.47 11.66
N LYS A 217 19.89 -3.20 10.53
CA LYS A 217 20.78 -2.05 10.39
C LYS A 217 20.01 -0.75 10.62
N MET A 218 18.85 -0.57 9.99
CA MET A 218 18.01 0.62 10.17
C MET A 218 17.53 0.79 11.63
N ARG A 219 17.16 -0.31 12.29
CA ARG A 219 16.82 -0.28 13.71
C ARG A 219 18.00 0.09 14.59
N ASN A 220 19.17 -0.54 14.37
CA ASN A 220 20.36 -0.32 15.21
C ASN A 220 20.95 1.08 15.03
N SER A 221 20.79 1.70 13.86
CA SER A 221 21.17 3.10 13.60
C SER A 221 20.14 4.11 14.12
N GLY A 222 19.04 3.66 14.74
CA GLY A 222 18.01 4.55 15.29
C GLY A 222 17.15 5.24 14.22
N VAL A 223 17.12 4.74 12.99
CA VAL A 223 16.21 5.22 11.93
C VAL A 223 14.79 4.79 12.21
N ILE A 224 14.60 3.52 12.59
CA ILE A 224 13.29 2.94 12.89
C ILE A 224 13.25 2.27 14.26
N SER A 225 12.06 2.12 14.80
CA SER A 225 11.69 1.16 15.84
C SER A 225 10.53 0.31 15.34
N VAL A 226 10.48 -0.99 15.70
CA VAL A 226 9.45 -1.89 15.18
C VAL A 226 8.57 -2.38 16.33
N THR A 227 7.25 -2.25 16.16
CA THR A 227 6.26 -2.65 17.15
C THR A 227 5.14 -3.50 16.52
N TYR A 228 4.43 -4.23 17.39
CA TYR A 228 3.28 -5.03 16.98
C TYR A 228 2.00 -4.22 16.97
N ILE A 229 1.22 -4.37 15.88
CA ILE A 229 -0.13 -3.84 15.81
C ILE A 229 -1.08 -4.93 15.29
N LYS A 230 -2.32 -4.95 15.79
CA LYS A 230 -3.35 -5.84 15.24
C LYS A 230 -3.75 -5.35 13.84
N GLN A 231 -3.89 -6.27 12.89
CA GLN A 231 -4.25 -5.98 11.48
C GLN A 231 -5.49 -5.10 11.35
N THR A 232 -6.50 -5.25 12.21
CA THR A 232 -7.71 -4.43 12.20
C THR A 232 -7.45 -2.93 12.36
N LYS A 233 -6.33 -2.52 12.94
CA LYS A 233 -5.97 -1.10 13.11
C LYS A 233 -5.24 -0.52 11.90
N ILE A 234 -4.55 -1.34 11.10
CA ILE A 234 -3.85 -0.89 9.88
C ILE A 234 -4.86 -0.34 8.85
N TRP A 235 -6.03 -0.95 8.76
CA TRP A 235 -7.11 -0.56 7.82
C TRP A 235 -7.96 0.63 8.29
N GLN A 236 -7.73 1.15 9.50
CA GLN A 236 -8.47 2.28 10.09
C GLN A 236 -7.79 3.64 9.83
N ILE A 237 -6.74 3.70 9.00
CA ILE A 237 -6.14 4.98 8.60
C ILE A 237 -7.16 5.73 7.74
N PRO A 238 -7.83 6.79 8.25
CA PRO A 238 -9.05 7.28 7.64
C PRO A 238 -8.80 8.16 6.43
N LEU A 239 -9.43 7.81 5.32
CA LEU A 239 -9.96 8.82 4.44
C LEU A 239 -11.23 9.34 5.10
N GLN A 240 -11.17 10.53 5.64
CA GLN A 240 -12.35 11.17 6.21
C GLN A 240 -13.17 11.78 5.07
N LYS A 241 -14.49 11.66 5.20
CA LYS A 241 -15.45 12.42 4.40
C LYS A 241 -15.23 13.88 4.75
N ASP A 242 -14.96 14.75 3.77
CA ASP A 242 -14.94 16.19 4.00
C ASP A 242 -16.33 16.60 4.51
N TYR A 243 -16.44 16.85 5.80
CA TYR A 243 -17.53 17.63 6.35
C TYR A 243 -17.24 19.08 5.97
N HIS A 244 -17.66 19.50 4.77
CA HIS A 244 -17.94 20.91 4.56
C HIS A 244 -19.11 21.24 5.47
N GLY A 245 -18.78 21.79 6.65
CA GLY A 245 -19.75 22.40 7.54
C GLY A 245 -20.57 23.43 6.75
N MET A 246 -21.85 23.36 6.95
CA MET A 246 -22.81 24.42 6.59
C MET A 246 -22.36 25.77 7.13
#